data_de4b2791035b9ae2f3faa14274422ee3
#
_entry.id   de4b2791035b9ae2f3faa14274422ee3
#
_cell.length_a   1.000
_cell.length_b   1.000
_cell.length_c   1.000
_cell.angle_alpha   90.00
_cell.angle_beta   90.00
_cell.angle_gamma   90.00
#
_symmetry.space_group_name_H-M   'P 1'
#
loop_
_entity.id
_entity.type
_entity.pdbx_description
1 polymer ?
#
loop_
_entity_poly.entity_id
_entity_poly.type
_entity_poly.pdbx_seq_one_letter_code
_entity_poly.pdbx_strand_id
1 'polypeptide(L)'
;MLLKKYINVNTQLYQLNGYDMKNLLVLTDFSKSAAHAARYAYGLARQLRADILLCNVVIVPSEIPQSGLLVWPREESDVLLKESERKLKKLKTHLQKSHEPSEDNPEIILNSFTGVLRDIVKNISTENQIDYIFMSTHGHAGLSGLILGNHSRILIDDIGPPLFIIPPAVKITLIKKICFAMDFINPDHDLKFVRKLVVLAASLQAEVFITHVFKAGVDNQAAKSAQKLMLDISCENDYPLIHYKAVENIKEKQGLESLMIHGDMDLLVTVHHPQGFFDRLIKGSLTQKLAEELTVPLLIFKKEPDSPPI
;
A
#
# COMPACT_ATOMS: atom_id res chain seq x y z
N MET A 1 22.66 12.33 21.23
CA MET A 1 21.98 13.64 21.36
C MET A 1 21.97 14.44 20.06
N LEU A 2 23.05 14.49 19.28
CA LEU A 2 23.14 15.17 17.98
C LEU A 2 22.22 14.55 16.90
N LEU A 3 22.13 13.21 16.82
CA LEU A 3 21.27 12.51 15.85
C LEU A 3 19.77 12.86 16.02
N LYS A 4 19.26 12.92 17.28
CA LYS A 4 17.87 13.32 17.55
C LYS A 4 17.57 14.76 17.14
N LYS A 5 18.56 15.65 17.21
CA LYS A 5 18.40 17.05 16.82
C LYS A 5 18.41 17.22 15.30
N TYR A 6 19.20 16.39 14.59
CA TYR A 6 19.25 16.34 13.12
C TYR A 6 17.95 15.77 12.53
N ILE A 7 17.42 14.70 13.11
CA ILE A 7 16.17 14.08 12.71
C ILE A 7 14.99 15.05 12.87
N ASN A 8 14.93 15.79 13.99
CA ASN A 8 13.86 16.77 14.21
C ASN A 8 13.91 17.97 13.24
N VAL A 9 15.09 18.44 12.87
CA VAL A 9 15.23 19.56 11.93
C VAL A 9 14.81 19.14 10.52
N ASN A 10 15.17 17.93 10.09
CA ASN A 10 14.80 17.43 8.77
C ASN A 10 13.31 17.06 8.67
N THR A 11 12.71 16.51 9.71
CA THR A 11 11.25 16.29 9.75
C THR A 11 10.48 17.61 9.62
N GLN A 12 10.96 18.70 10.23
CA GLN A 12 10.40 20.03 10.04
C GLN A 12 10.59 20.57 8.61
N LEU A 13 11.71 20.28 7.95
CA LEU A 13 11.95 20.71 6.56
C LEU A 13 11.04 19.98 5.56
N TYR A 14 10.75 18.68 5.78
CA TYR A 14 9.78 17.94 4.95
C TYR A 14 8.34 18.39 5.22
N GLN A 15 7.99 18.76 6.45
CA GLN A 15 6.70 19.38 6.78
C GLN A 15 6.55 20.78 6.18
N LEU A 16 7.64 21.55 6.08
CA LEU A 16 7.65 22.89 5.44
C LEU A 16 7.46 22.83 3.92
N ASN A 17 7.75 21.68 3.28
CA ASN A 17 7.51 21.49 1.84
C ASN A 17 6.08 21.08 1.47
N GLY A 18 5.14 21.09 2.42
CA GLY A 18 3.70 20.96 2.14
C GLY A 18 3.19 19.56 1.80
N TYR A 19 4.00 18.52 2.00
CA TYR A 19 3.56 17.12 1.88
C TYR A 19 3.01 16.64 3.22
N ASP A 20 1.86 17.17 3.59
CA ASP A 20 1.10 16.68 4.72
C ASP A 20 0.16 15.57 4.21
N MET A 21 0.45 14.32 4.55
CA MET A 21 -0.39 13.17 4.19
C MET A 21 -1.67 13.26 5.02
N LYS A 22 -2.79 13.54 4.37
CA LYS A 22 -4.02 13.89 5.07
C LYS A 22 -5.07 12.80 5.06
N ASN A 23 -5.14 11.99 3.99
CA ASN A 23 -6.30 11.12 3.77
C ASN A 23 -5.91 9.69 3.38
N LEU A 24 -6.32 8.74 4.20
CA LEU A 24 -6.17 7.31 3.95
C LEU A 24 -7.52 6.68 3.62
N LEU A 25 -7.66 6.06 2.46
CA LEU A 25 -8.86 5.29 2.10
C LEU A 25 -8.71 3.85 2.58
N VAL A 26 -9.60 3.41 3.46
CA VAL A 26 -9.62 2.05 3.98
C VAL A 26 -10.84 1.31 3.44
N LEU A 27 -10.60 0.32 2.58
CA LEU A 27 -11.64 -0.50 1.99
C LEU A 27 -11.95 -1.71 2.89
N THR A 28 -13.23 -1.98 3.11
CA THR A 28 -13.67 -3.09 3.95
C THR A 28 -14.87 -3.84 3.36
N ASP A 29 -14.83 -5.17 3.42
CA ASP A 29 -15.97 -6.07 3.19
C ASP A 29 -16.50 -6.65 4.50
N PHE A 30 -16.05 -6.11 5.63
CA PHE A 30 -16.36 -6.55 6.99
C PHE A 30 -15.84 -7.95 7.36
N SER A 31 -15.01 -8.57 6.54
CA SER A 31 -14.30 -9.80 6.89
C SER A 31 -13.32 -9.59 8.03
N LYS A 32 -12.87 -10.67 8.67
CA LYS A 32 -11.84 -10.60 9.73
C LYS A 32 -10.53 -10.02 9.20
N SER A 33 -10.15 -10.36 7.97
CA SER A 33 -8.96 -9.83 7.31
C SER A 33 -9.10 -8.34 7.00
N ALA A 34 -10.26 -7.88 6.50
CA ALA A 34 -10.51 -6.46 6.28
C ALA A 34 -10.54 -5.66 7.59
N ALA A 35 -11.11 -6.22 8.66
CA ALA A 35 -11.06 -5.60 9.98
C ALA A 35 -9.62 -5.52 10.53
N HIS A 36 -8.77 -6.51 10.22
CA HIS A 36 -7.35 -6.47 10.55
C HIS A 36 -6.61 -5.37 9.76
N ALA A 37 -6.86 -5.28 8.44
CA ALA A 37 -6.31 -4.21 7.60
C ALA A 37 -6.74 -2.82 8.07
N ALA A 38 -7.99 -2.66 8.49
CA ALA A 38 -8.48 -1.41 9.06
C ALA A 38 -7.77 -1.03 10.38
N ARG A 39 -7.50 -2.00 11.27
CA ARG A 39 -6.69 -1.76 12.48
C ARG A 39 -5.26 -1.35 12.16
N TYR A 40 -4.64 -2.01 11.15
CA TYR A 40 -3.31 -1.63 10.70
C TYR A 40 -3.30 -0.20 10.15
N ALA A 41 -4.23 0.12 9.26
CA ALA A 41 -4.39 1.47 8.70
C ALA A 41 -4.62 2.53 9.79
N TYR A 42 -5.40 2.22 10.83
CA TYR A 42 -5.63 3.11 11.97
C TYR A 42 -4.32 3.38 12.75
N GLY A 43 -3.54 2.34 13.02
CA GLY A 43 -2.24 2.49 13.67
C GLY A 43 -1.26 3.34 12.84
N LEU A 44 -1.25 3.17 11.52
CA LEU A 44 -0.42 3.97 10.62
C LEU A 44 -0.93 5.42 10.49
N ALA A 45 -2.25 5.63 10.43
CA ALA A 45 -2.86 6.95 10.39
C ALA A 45 -2.44 7.81 11.61
N ARG A 46 -2.39 7.21 12.80
CA ARG A 46 -1.89 7.88 14.01
C ARG A 46 -0.42 8.31 13.89
N GLN A 47 0.43 7.47 13.28
CA GLN A 47 1.84 7.81 13.07
C GLN A 47 2.02 8.94 12.05
N LEU A 48 1.16 8.98 11.04
CA LEU A 48 1.18 9.96 9.95
C LEU A 48 0.38 11.24 10.26
N ARG A 49 -0.42 11.24 11.35
CA ARG A 49 -1.41 12.28 11.67
C ARG A 49 -2.38 12.50 10.51
N ALA A 50 -2.81 11.41 9.88
CA ALA A 50 -3.70 11.40 8.73
C ALA A 50 -5.11 10.94 9.14
N ASP A 51 -6.12 11.39 8.42
CA ASP A 51 -7.50 10.96 8.62
C ASP A 51 -7.84 9.71 7.82
N ILE A 52 -8.93 9.06 8.18
CA ILE A 52 -9.37 7.81 7.56
C ILE A 52 -10.74 8.00 6.91
N LEU A 53 -10.81 7.70 5.63
CA LEU A 53 -12.06 7.45 4.93
C LEU A 53 -12.32 5.94 4.93
N LEU A 54 -13.19 5.46 5.82
CA LEU A 54 -13.54 4.05 5.92
C LEU A 54 -14.71 3.75 4.98
N CYS A 55 -14.47 2.95 3.95
CA CYS A 55 -15.38 2.75 2.84
C CYS A 55 -15.76 1.27 2.65
N ASN A 56 -17.05 1.03 2.47
CA ASN A 56 -17.58 -0.23 1.94
C ASN A 56 -18.30 0.01 0.61
N VAL A 57 -18.01 -0.82 -0.37
CA VAL A 57 -18.73 -0.84 -1.65
C VAL A 57 -19.61 -2.08 -1.68
N VAL A 58 -20.90 -1.86 -1.69
CA VAL A 58 -21.92 -2.92 -1.78
C VAL A 58 -22.07 -3.30 -3.25
N ILE A 59 -21.70 -4.52 -3.58
CA ILE A 59 -21.90 -5.08 -4.91
C ILE A 59 -23.31 -5.63 -4.94
N VAL A 60 -24.20 -4.97 -5.68
CA VAL A 60 -25.54 -5.47 -5.91
C VAL A 60 -25.48 -6.42 -7.12
N PRO A 61 -25.84 -7.70 -6.97
CA PRO A 61 -25.90 -8.61 -8.09
C PRO A 61 -26.89 -8.08 -9.13
N SER A 62 -26.44 -7.88 -10.37
CA SER A 62 -27.36 -7.63 -11.47
C SER A 62 -28.05 -8.94 -11.80
N GLU A 63 -29.27 -9.15 -11.32
CA GLU A 63 -30.12 -10.17 -11.93
C GLU A 63 -30.36 -9.70 -13.38
N ILE A 64 -29.96 -10.54 -14.34
CA ILE A 64 -30.29 -10.30 -15.76
C ILE A 64 -31.75 -10.67 -15.88
N PRO A 65 -32.69 -9.70 -16.00
CA PRO A 65 -34.09 -10.04 -16.20
C PRO A 65 -34.22 -10.66 -17.58
N GLN A 66 -34.90 -11.78 -17.66
CA GLN A 66 -35.27 -12.44 -18.93
C GLN A 66 -36.14 -11.52 -19.84
N SER A 67 -36.50 -10.32 -19.38
CA SER A 67 -37.39 -9.36 -20.06
C SER A 67 -36.73 -8.06 -20.51
N GLY A 68 -35.38 -7.94 -20.45
CA GLY A 68 -34.68 -6.78 -21.07
C GLY A 68 -34.82 -5.43 -20.35
N LEU A 69 -35.55 -5.33 -19.25
CA LEU A 69 -35.65 -4.14 -18.42
C LEU A 69 -34.79 -4.32 -17.14
N LEU A 70 -33.68 -3.61 -17.07
CA LEU A 70 -32.87 -3.48 -15.84
C LEU A 70 -33.65 -2.66 -14.81
N VAL A 71 -34.48 -3.29 -14.03
CA VAL A 71 -35.08 -2.68 -12.84
C VAL A 71 -34.22 -3.06 -11.65
N TRP A 72 -33.44 -2.10 -11.15
CA TRP A 72 -32.78 -2.24 -9.87
C TRP A 72 -33.83 -2.23 -8.76
N PRO A 73 -33.90 -3.24 -7.89
CA PRO A 73 -34.75 -3.17 -6.72
C PRO A 73 -34.16 -2.10 -5.78
N ARG A 74 -34.65 -0.86 -5.87
CA ARG A 74 -34.21 0.25 -5.01
C ARG A 74 -34.33 -0.10 -3.53
N GLU A 75 -35.38 -0.80 -3.16
CA GLU A 75 -35.62 -1.22 -1.77
C GLU A 75 -34.54 -2.18 -1.22
N GLU A 76 -34.05 -3.12 -2.02
CA GLU A 76 -32.97 -4.02 -1.61
C GLU A 76 -31.64 -3.28 -1.49
N SER A 77 -31.36 -2.38 -2.40
CA SER A 77 -30.17 -1.52 -2.35
C SER A 77 -30.13 -0.68 -1.06
N ASP A 78 -31.26 -0.08 -0.69
CA ASP A 78 -31.38 0.74 0.52
C ASP A 78 -31.18 -0.08 1.81
N VAL A 79 -31.68 -1.30 1.84
CA VAL A 79 -31.47 -2.22 2.98
C VAL A 79 -29.99 -2.58 3.13
N LEU A 80 -29.32 -2.92 2.03
CA LEU A 80 -27.89 -3.26 2.03
C LEU A 80 -27.03 -2.06 2.43
N LEU A 81 -27.34 -0.86 1.97
CA LEU A 81 -26.65 0.37 2.37
C LEU A 81 -26.80 0.65 3.87
N LYS A 82 -28.01 0.56 4.41
CA LYS A 82 -28.26 0.73 5.86
C LYS A 82 -27.50 -0.30 6.70
N GLU A 83 -27.45 -1.55 6.25
CA GLU A 83 -26.66 -2.58 6.93
C GLU A 83 -25.16 -2.30 6.85
N SER A 84 -24.66 -1.86 5.70
CA SER A 84 -23.28 -1.41 5.52
C SER A 84 -22.93 -0.27 6.48
N GLU A 85 -23.74 0.78 6.53
CA GLU A 85 -23.54 1.91 7.44
C GLU A 85 -23.51 1.46 8.92
N ARG A 86 -24.41 0.55 9.30
CA ARG A 86 -24.43 -0.02 10.66
C ARG A 86 -23.13 -0.77 10.98
N LYS A 87 -22.61 -1.56 10.03
CA LYS A 87 -21.34 -2.28 10.17
C LYS A 87 -20.15 -1.34 10.22
N LEU A 88 -20.13 -0.29 9.37
CA LEU A 88 -19.09 0.74 9.39
C LEU A 88 -19.04 1.46 10.74
N LYS A 89 -20.19 1.84 11.31
CA LYS A 89 -20.27 2.45 12.66
C LYS A 89 -19.71 1.53 13.75
N LYS A 90 -20.00 0.23 13.69
CA LYS A 90 -19.42 -0.75 14.62
C LYS A 90 -17.91 -0.87 14.47
N LEU A 91 -17.41 -0.92 13.23
CA LEU A 91 -15.98 -1.00 12.97
C LEU A 91 -15.26 0.27 13.45
N LYS A 92 -15.78 1.46 13.13
CA LYS A 92 -15.27 2.75 13.67
C LYS A 92 -15.15 2.72 15.20
N THR A 93 -16.23 2.34 15.89
CA THR A 93 -16.23 2.25 17.35
C THR A 93 -15.17 1.27 17.86
N HIS A 94 -14.98 0.14 17.17
CA HIS A 94 -13.97 -0.85 17.54
C HIS A 94 -12.54 -0.30 17.37
N LEU A 95 -12.27 0.41 16.27
CA LEU A 95 -10.97 1.04 15.99
C LEU A 95 -10.63 2.08 17.06
N GLN A 96 -11.58 2.95 17.39
CA GLN A 96 -11.39 4.00 18.39
C GLN A 96 -11.18 3.45 19.80
N LYS A 97 -11.92 2.39 20.19
CA LYS A 97 -11.79 1.77 21.52
C LYS A 97 -10.51 0.98 21.72
N SER A 98 -9.82 0.59 20.64
CA SER A 98 -8.57 -0.17 20.73
C SER A 98 -7.36 0.70 21.12
N HIS A 99 -7.54 2.01 21.23
CA HIS A 99 -6.49 2.97 21.56
C HIS A 99 -7.03 3.99 22.57
N GLU A 100 -6.14 4.49 23.42
CA GLU A 100 -6.49 5.57 24.33
C GLU A 100 -6.80 6.88 23.58
N PRO A 101 -7.73 7.70 24.08
CA PRO A 101 -7.99 9.01 23.49
C PRO A 101 -6.72 9.86 23.44
N SER A 102 -6.40 10.40 22.28
CA SER A 102 -5.22 11.24 22.04
C SER A 102 -5.55 12.23 20.92
N GLU A 103 -4.87 13.37 20.91
CA GLU A 103 -4.98 14.35 19.83
C GLU A 103 -4.48 13.79 18.49
N ASP A 104 -3.62 12.77 18.53
CA ASP A 104 -3.12 12.09 17.33
C ASP A 104 -4.08 11.01 16.80
N ASN A 105 -5.29 10.87 17.40
CA ASN A 105 -6.27 9.91 16.89
C ASN A 105 -6.91 10.44 15.61
N PRO A 106 -6.90 9.62 14.51
CA PRO A 106 -7.46 10.03 13.22
C PRO A 106 -8.97 10.28 13.32
N GLU A 107 -9.44 11.28 12.59
CA GLU A 107 -10.85 11.36 12.25
C GLU A 107 -11.22 10.20 11.33
N ILE A 108 -12.39 9.59 11.56
CA ILE A 108 -12.89 8.51 10.71
C ILE A 108 -14.19 8.95 10.06
N ILE A 109 -14.15 9.17 8.77
CA ILE A 109 -15.32 9.43 7.94
C ILE A 109 -15.84 8.11 7.38
N LEU A 110 -17.15 7.89 7.40
CA LEU A 110 -17.79 6.65 6.97
C LEU A 110 -18.49 6.84 5.63
N ASN A 111 -18.17 5.99 4.65
CA ASN A 111 -18.82 6.01 3.35
C ASN A 111 -19.27 4.62 2.92
N SER A 112 -20.50 4.54 2.44
CA SER A 112 -21.08 3.34 1.87
C SER A 112 -21.64 3.66 0.49
N PHE A 113 -21.26 2.89 -0.51
CA PHE A 113 -21.68 3.08 -1.90
C PHE A 113 -22.18 1.76 -2.50
N THR A 114 -23.02 1.89 -3.53
CA THR A 114 -23.41 0.76 -4.38
C THR A 114 -22.82 0.95 -5.76
N GLY A 115 -22.24 -0.12 -6.35
CA GLY A 115 -21.75 -0.06 -7.72
C GLY A 115 -20.44 -0.82 -7.95
N VAL A 116 -19.71 -0.40 -8.99
CA VAL A 116 -18.44 -1.00 -9.37
C VAL A 116 -17.33 -0.43 -8.52
N LEU A 117 -16.64 -1.29 -7.78
CA LEU A 117 -15.58 -0.91 -6.84
C LEU A 117 -14.54 0.02 -7.47
N ARG A 118 -14.07 -0.30 -8.68
CA ARG A 118 -13.08 0.48 -9.42
C ARG A 118 -13.48 1.94 -9.58
N ASP A 119 -14.69 2.16 -10.09
CA ASP A 119 -15.17 3.51 -10.44
C ASP A 119 -15.40 4.34 -9.17
N ILE A 120 -15.96 3.71 -8.15
CA ILE A 120 -16.18 4.34 -6.84
C ILE A 120 -14.83 4.73 -6.21
N VAL A 121 -13.86 3.83 -6.15
CA VAL A 121 -12.55 4.11 -5.54
C VAL A 121 -11.81 5.18 -6.33
N LYS A 122 -11.91 5.19 -7.67
CA LYS A 122 -11.33 6.23 -8.51
C LYS A 122 -11.92 7.61 -8.20
N ASN A 123 -13.25 7.71 -8.12
CA ASN A 123 -13.93 8.96 -7.81
C ASN A 123 -13.57 9.48 -6.42
N ILE A 124 -13.68 8.61 -5.40
CA ILE A 124 -13.31 8.94 -4.01
C ILE A 124 -11.87 9.44 -3.94
N SER A 125 -10.95 8.74 -4.61
CA SER A 125 -9.53 9.08 -4.57
C SER A 125 -9.24 10.45 -5.15
N THR A 126 -9.97 10.85 -6.18
CA THR A 126 -9.85 12.17 -6.81
C THR A 126 -10.51 13.27 -5.96
N GLU A 127 -11.72 13.03 -5.48
CA GLU A 127 -12.50 14.01 -4.74
C GLU A 127 -11.92 14.33 -3.35
N ASN A 128 -11.33 13.32 -2.69
CA ASN A 128 -10.82 13.44 -1.33
C ASN A 128 -9.29 13.51 -1.24
N GLN A 129 -8.59 13.64 -2.35
CA GLN A 129 -7.11 13.71 -2.39
C GLN A 129 -6.47 12.59 -1.56
N ILE A 130 -6.85 11.34 -1.86
CA ILE A 130 -6.37 10.17 -1.13
C ILE A 130 -4.87 9.94 -1.39
N ASP A 131 -4.08 9.85 -0.32
CA ASP A 131 -2.64 9.59 -0.38
C ASP A 131 -2.31 8.11 -0.50
N TYR A 132 -3.04 7.27 0.26
CA TYR A 132 -2.87 5.81 0.25
C TYR A 132 -4.20 5.09 0.38
N ILE A 133 -4.31 3.95 -0.31
CA ILE A 133 -5.46 3.04 -0.20
C ILE A 133 -5.04 1.81 0.59
N PHE A 134 -5.88 1.34 1.50
CA PHE A 134 -5.65 0.15 2.31
C PHE A 134 -6.71 -0.91 2.03
N MET A 135 -6.25 -2.15 1.83
CA MET A 135 -7.14 -3.30 1.75
C MET A 135 -6.46 -4.57 2.26
N SER A 136 -7.26 -5.58 2.58
CA SER A 136 -6.76 -6.91 2.92
C SER A 136 -6.56 -7.77 1.67
N THR A 137 -5.82 -8.86 1.82
CA THR A 137 -5.60 -9.82 0.73
C THR A 137 -6.78 -10.74 0.47
N HIS A 138 -7.68 -10.95 1.42
CA HIS A 138 -8.78 -11.91 1.38
C HIS A 138 -10.12 -11.26 1.64
N GLY A 139 -11.09 -11.53 0.76
CA GLY A 139 -12.51 -11.44 1.01
C GLY A 139 -13.09 -12.78 1.51
N HIS A 140 -14.40 -12.91 1.54
CA HIS A 140 -15.22 -13.97 2.16
C HIS A 140 -14.93 -15.44 1.77
N ALA A 141 -13.99 -15.74 0.89
CA ALA A 141 -13.83 -17.08 0.30
C ALA A 141 -12.67 -17.88 0.89
N GLY A 142 -12.51 -17.94 2.19
CA GLY A 142 -11.90 -19.07 2.95
C GLY A 142 -10.70 -19.84 2.38
N LEU A 143 -10.04 -19.38 1.33
CA LEU A 143 -8.89 -20.02 0.74
C LEU A 143 -7.62 -19.34 1.28
N SER A 144 -6.83 -20.11 1.99
CA SER A 144 -5.50 -19.76 2.47
C SER A 144 -4.60 -19.40 1.29
N GLY A 145 -4.05 -18.23 1.30
CA GLY A 145 -3.08 -17.74 0.33
C GLY A 145 -3.34 -16.30 -0.11
N LEU A 146 -2.30 -15.55 -0.54
CA LEU A 146 -2.40 -14.25 -1.22
C LEU A 146 -3.00 -14.45 -2.61
N ILE A 147 -4.22 -14.83 -2.66
CA ILE A 147 -5.00 -14.59 -3.85
C ILE A 147 -5.32 -13.09 -3.80
N LEU A 148 -4.51 -12.31 -4.50
CA LEU A 148 -4.93 -10.98 -4.93
C LEU A 148 -6.25 -11.22 -5.67
N GLY A 149 -7.37 -11.00 -4.96
CA GLY A 149 -8.68 -11.17 -5.55
C GLY A 149 -8.82 -10.30 -6.78
N ASN A 150 -9.77 -10.58 -7.66
CA ASN A 150 -10.01 -9.75 -8.85
C ASN A 150 -10.09 -8.26 -8.50
N HIS A 151 -10.61 -7.91 -7.33
CA HIS A 151 -10.71 -6.53 -6.85
C HIS A 151 -9.34 -5.88 -6.60
N SER A 152 -8.40 -6.59 -5.97
CA SER A 152 -7.06 -6.04 -5.73
C SER A 152 -6.31 -5.80 -7.03
N ARG A 153 -6.42 -6.72 -8.00
CA ARG A 153 -5.78 -6.56 -9.32
C ARG A 153 -6.34 -5.36 -10.07
N ILE A 154 -7.67 -5.23 -10.10
CA ILE A 154 -8.34 -4.09 -10.74
C ILE A 154 -7.86 -2.76 -10.13
N LEU A 155 -7.74 -2.70 -8.80
CA LEU A 155 -7.27 -1.49 -8.12
C LEU A 155 -5.79 -1.20 -8.44
N ILE A 156 -4.93 -2.22 -8.48
CA ILE A 156 -3.52 -2.07 -8.82
C ILE A 156 -3.35 -1.53 -10.25
N ASP A 157 -4.16 -2.02 -11.20
CA ASP A 157 -4.02 -1.66 -12.62
C ASP A 157 -4.58 -0.27 -12.94
N ASP A 158 -5.61 0.20 -12.22
CA ASP A 158 -6.44 1.32 -12.67
C ASP A 158 -6.43 2.56 -11.75
N ILE A 159 -5.95 2.44 -10.49
CA ILE A 159 -6.09 3.53 -9.51
C ILE A 159 -4.76 4.27 -9.31
N GLY A 160 -4.84 5.61 -9.16
CA GLY A 160 -3.67 6.49 -9.04
C GLY A 160 -2.91 6.39 -7.71
N PRO A 161 -3.58 6.45 -6.54
CA PRO A 161 -2.91 6.39 -5.26
C PRO A 161 -2.21 5.04 -5.01
N PRO A 162 -1.06 5.03 -4.31
CA PRO A 162 -0.40 3.80 -3.89
C PRO A 162 -1.29 2.93 -3.00
N LEU A 163 -1.17 1.60 -3.16
CA LEU A 163 -2.01 0.62 -2.50
C LEU A 163 -1.25 -0.16 -1.44
N PHE A 164 -1.70 -0.07 -0.19
CA PHE A 164 -1.30 -0.96 0.89
C PHE A 164 -2.14 -2.23 0.89
N ILE A 165 -1.48 -3.36 0.75
CA ILE A 165 -2.08 -4.69 0.91
C ILE A 165 -1.62 -5.25 2.25
N ILE A 166 -2.58 -5.58 3.12
CA ILE A 166 -2.32 -6.04 4.48
C ILE A 166 -2.67 -7.53 4.59
N PRO A 167 -1.69 -8.44 4.60
CA PRO A 167 -1.91 -9.85 4.89
C PRO A 167 -2.44 -10.09 6.31
N PRO A 168 -3.23 -11.14 6.54
CA PRO A 168 -3.79 -11.43 7.87
C PRO A 168 -2.75 -11.71 8.96
N ALA A 169 -1.57 -12.20 8.57
CA ALA A 169 -0.48 -12.54 9.49
C ALA A 169 0.37 -11.32 9.93
N VAL A 170 0.16 -10.16 9.32
CA VAL A 170 0.93 -8.94 9.62
C VAL A 170 0.70 -8.51 11.06
N LYS A 171 1.78 -8.27 11.79
CA LYS A 171 1.71 -7.65 13.12
C LYS A 171 1.50 -6.15 13.00
N ILE A 172 0.67 -5.59 13.88
CA ILE A 172 0.45 -4.13 13.95
C ILE A 172 1.59 -3.55 14.78
N THR A 173 2.61 -3.07 14.11
CA THR A 173 3.82 -2.48 14.70
C THR A 173 4.15 -1.16 14.03
N LEU A 174 5.05 -0.38 14.61
CA LEU A 174 5.60 0.80 13.98
C LEU A 174 6.48 0.39 12.79
N ILE A 175 6.36 1.10 11.68
CA ILE A 175 7.25 0.93 10.54
C ILE A 175 8.55 1.68 10.84
N LYS A 176 9.65 0.95 10.95
CA LYS A 176 11.01 1.48 11.18
C LYS A 176 11.97 1.16 10.05
N LYS A 177 11.73 0.06 9.33
CA LYS A 177 12.57 -0.39 8.24
C LYS A 177 11.74 -0.75 7.01
N ILE A 178 12.00 -0.08 5.91
CA ILE A 178 11.29 -0.23 4.65
C ILE A 178 12.21 -0.87 3.64
N CYS A 179 11.82 -2.01 3.07
CA CYS A 179 12.49 -2.64 1.94
C CYS A 179 11.84 -2.16 0.65
N PHE A 180 12.56 -1.43 -0.18
CA PHE A 180 12.12 -1.07 -1.53
C PHE A 180 12.78 -1.99 -2.55
N ALA A 181 12.02 -2.95 -3.05
CA ALA A 181 12.49 -3.92 -4.04
C ALA A 181 12.42 -3.32 -5.44
N MET A 182 13.60 -3.20 -6.09
CA MET A 182 13.76 -2.62 -7.41
C MET A 182 14.52 -3.57 -8.35
N ASP A 183 14.24 -3.50 -9.65
CA ASP A 183 14.95 -4.26 -10.69
C ASP A 183 16.00 -3.44 -11.45
N PHE A 184 16.07 -2.13 -11.22
CA PHE A 184 17.00 -1.19 -11.85
C PHE A 184 16.99 -1.19 -13.39
N ILE A 185 15.88 -1.64 -14.00
CA ILE A 185 15.74 -1.63 -15.47
C ILE A 185 15.63 -0.19 -15.99
N ASN A 186 14.95 0.69 -15.24
CA ASN A 186 14.77 2.09 -15.59
C ASN A 186 14.99 3.00 -14.38
N PRO A 187 16.26 3.27 -13.98
CA PRO A 187 16.60 4.01 -12.77
C PRO A 187 16.03 5.42 -12.71
N ASP A 188 15.98 6.14 -13.82
CA ASP A 188 15.48 7.52 -13.88
C ASP A 188 13.97 7.58 -13.59
N HIS A 189 13.24 6.54 -13.98
CA HIS A 189 11.83 6.38 -13.67
C HIS A 189 11.62 5.97 -12.21
N ASP A 190 12.47 5.11 -11.69
CA ASP A 190 12.41 4.59 -10.33
C ASP A 190 12.66 5.69 -9.29
N LEU A 191 13.49 6.68 -9.63
CA LEU A 191 13.79 7.83 -8.79
C LEU A 191 12.52 8.59 -8.32
N LYS A 192 11.50 8.69 -9.18
CA LYS A 192 10.22 9.31 -8.81
C LYS A 192 9.54 8.59 -7.62
N PHE A 193 9.61 7.26 -7.62
CA PHE A 193 9.02 6.45 -6.56
C PHE A 193 9.87 6.49 -5.29
N VAL A 194 11.18 6.56 -5.43
CA VAL A 194 12.08 6.78 -4.28
C VAL A 194 11.74 8.10 -3.59
N ARG A 195 11.55 9.18 -4.33
CA ARG A 195 11.15 10.49 -3.77
C ARG A 195 9.82 10.39 -3.00
N LYS A 196 8.79 9.74 -3.60
CA LYS A 196 7.50 9.52 -2.92
C LYS A 196 7.67 8.68 -1.64
N LEU A 197 8.52 7.66 -1.69
CA LEU A 197 8.82 6.82 -0.54
C LEU A 197 9.58 7.54 0.56
N VAL A 198 10.52 8.42 0.20
CA VAL A 198 11.27 9.23 1.16
C VAL A 198 10.35 10.12 2.00
N VAL A 199 9.30 10.70 1.40
CA VAL A 199 8.30 11.48 2.13
C VAL A 199 7.60 10.63 3.18
N LEU A 200 7.16 9.42 2.83
CA LEU A 200 6.56 8.48 3.77
C LEU A 200 7.56 8.06 4.86
N ALA A 201 8.77 7.69 4.47
CA ALA A 201 9.81 7.25 5.39
C ALA A 201 10.21 8.36 6.38
N ALA A 202 10.33 9.60 5.92
CA ALA A 202 10.62 10.76 6.76
C ALA A 202 9.51 10.99 7.81
N SER A 203 8.24 10.91 7.40
CA SER A 203 7.10 11.04 8.32
C SER A 203 7.08 9.93 9.37
N LEU A 204 7.56 8.74 9.03
CA LEU A 204 7.66 7.59 9.93
C LEU A 204 9.00 7.50 10.69
N GLN A 205 9.98 8.32 10.34
CA GLN A 205 11.38 8.23 10.81
C GLN A 205 11.97 6.83 10.55
N ALA A 206 11.69 6.26 9.35
CA ALA A 206 12.02 4.89 9.00
C ALA A 206 13.24 4.81 8.09
N GLU A 207 14.11 3.82 8.29
CA GLU A 207 15.19 3.50 7.37
C GLU A 207 14.64 2.92 6.06
N VAL A 208 15.19 3.33 4.92
CA VAL A 208 14.85 2.81 3.60
C VAL A 208 16.01 1.99 3.06
N PHE A 209 15.75 0.73 2.76
CA PHE A 209 16.70 -0.18 2.13
C PHE A 209 16.28 -0.37 0.66
N ILE A 210 16.96 0.34 -0.25
CA ILE A 210 16.80 0.10 -1.68
C ILE A 210 17.48 -1.22 -2.00
N THR A 211 16.68 -2.22 -2.36
CA THR A 211 17.12 -3.60 -2.44
C THR A 211 17.04 -4.12 -3.87
N HIS A 212 18.14 -4.65 -4.33
CA HIS A 212 18.23 -5.38 -5.60
C HIS A 212 18.61 -6.83 -5.36
N VAL A 213 17.82 -7.75 -5.91
CA VAL A 213 18.13 -9.18 -5.90
C VAL A 213 18.64 -9.57 -7.29
N PHE A 214 19.84 -10.08 -7.37
CA PHE A 214 20.51 -10.42 -8.62
C PHE A 214 21.08 -11.84 -8.60
N LYS A 215 21.29 -12.39 -9.79
CA LYS A 215 21.99 -13.69 -9.94
C LYS A 215 23.50 -13.47 -9.99
N ALA A 216 24.23 -14.33 -9.30
CA ALA A 216 25.69 -14.32 -9.33
C ALA A 216 26.25 -14.28 -10.78
N GLY A 217 27.17 -13.37 -11.04
CA GLY A 217 27.92 -13.26 -12.28
C GLY A 217 27.22 -12.60 -13.46
N VAL A 218 25.99 -12.07 -13.31
CA VAL A 218 25.18 -11.57 -14.46
C VAL A 218 25.06 -10.05 -14.52
N ASP A 219 25.30 -9.29 -13.41
CA ASP A 219 24.74 -7.93 -13.37
C ASP A 219 25.70 -6.79 -13.01
N ASN A 220 26.72 -6.56 -13.84
CA ASN A 220 27.55 -5.34 -13.74
C ASN A 220 26.77 -4.05 -14.09
N GLN A 221 25.69 -4.14 -14.85
CA GLN A 221 24.92 -2.95 -15.28
C GLN A 221 23.96 -2.49 -14.19
N ALA A 222 23.28 -3.41 -13.51
CA ALA A 222 22.39 -3.07 -12.41
C ALA A 222 23.17 -2.47 -11.22
N ALA A 223 24.37 -2.96 -10.94
CA ALA A 223 25.22 -2.37 -9.90
C ALA A 223 25.63 -0.91 -10.24
N LYS A 224 25.95 -0.61 -11.51
CA LYS A 224 26.22 0.76 -11.97
C LYS A 224 24.99 1.65 -11.89
N SER A 225 23.82 1.13 -12.29
CA SER A 225 22.54 1.83 -12.20
C SER A 225 22.16 2.13 -10.75
N ALA A 226 22.37 1.17 -9.85
CA ALA A 226 22.17 1.37 -8.42
C ALA A 226 23.09 2.45 -7.84
N GLN A 227 24.39 2.44 -8.22
CA GLN A 227 25.34 3.45 -7.77
C GLN A 227 24.95 4.84 -8.28
N LYS A 228 24.54 4.98 -9.55
CA LYS A 228 24.03 6.25 -10.09
C LYS A 228 22.81 6.71 -9.31
N LEU A 229 21.81 5.84 -9.12
CA LEU A 229 20.60 6.16 -8.37
C LEU A 229 20.91 6.64 -6.95
N MET A 230 21.83 5.97 -6.25
CA MET A 230 22.23 6.38 -4.89
C MET A 230 22.93 7.75 -4.87
N LEU A 231 23.72 8.06 -5.89
CA LEU A 231 24.31 9.40 -6.05
C LEU A 231 23.22 10.46 -6.28
N ASP A 232 22.26 10.18 -7.18
CA ASP A 232 21.17 11.11 -7.49
C ASP A 232 20.29 11.36 -6.25
N ILE A 233 19.95 10.31 -5.50
CA ILE A 233 19.21 10.42 -4.24
C ILE A 233 19.98 11.24 -3.21
N SER A 234 21.28 11.00 -3.04
CA SER A 234 22.09 11.73 -2.04
C SER A 234 22.30 13.19 -2.41
N CYS A 235 22.24 13.53 -3.70
CA CYS A 235 22.31 14.93 -4.15
C CYS A 235 20.97 15.67 -4.02
N GLU A 236 19.85 14.97 -4.12
CA GLU A 236 18.52 15.59 -4.18
C GLU A 236 17.77 15.57 -2.83
N ASN A 237 18.08 14.64 -1.96
CA ASN A 237 17.34 14.43 -0.72
C ASN A 237 18.27 14.46 0.49
N ASP A 238 18.02 15.37 1.41
CA ASP A 238 18.69 15.41 2.73
C ASP A 238 18.23 14.30 3.69
N TYR A 239 17.72 13.16 3.17
CA TYR A 239 17.26 12.06 4.01
C TYR A 239 18.41 11.06 4.26
N PRO A 240 19.01 11.06 5.47
CA PRO A 240 20.24 10.29 5.73
C PRO A 240 20.01 8.80 5.96
N LEU A 241 18.75 8.34 6.08
CA LEU A 241 18.39 6.96 6.42
C LEU A 241 18.05 6.12 5.17
N ILE A 242 18.76 6.36 4.06
CA ILE A 242 18.63 5.56 2.83
C ILE A 242 19.87 4.70 2.66
N HIS A 243 19.67 3.41 2.48
CA HIS A 243 20.72 2.41 2.32
C HIS A 243 20.50 1.61 1.05
N TYR A 244 21.58 1.24 0.38
CA TYR A 244 21.52 0.27 -0.72
C TYR A 244 21.88 -1.12 -0.21
N LYS A 245 21.08 -2.14 -0.59
CA LYS A 245 21.31 -3.53 -0.24
C LYS A 245 21.24 -4.41 -1.48
N ALA A 246 22.38 -4.91 -1.91
CA ALA A 246 22.47 -5.93 -2.94
C ALA A 246 22.32 -7.32 -2.31
N VAL A 247 21.46 -8.15 -2.88
CA VAL A 247 21.24 -9.52 -2.42
C VAL A 247 21.50 -10.48 -3.56
N GLU A 248 22.58 -11.24 -3.43
CA GLU A 248 22.90 -12.30 -4.36
C GLU A 248 22.07 -13.55 -4.06
N ASN A 249 21.29 -14.00 -5.01
CA ASN A 249 20.55 -15.24 -4.87
C ASN A 249 20.27 -15.89 -6.24
N ILE A 250 20.18 -17.22 -6.25
CA ILE A 250 19.87 -18.02 -7.44
C ILE A 250 18.47 -17.69 -7.98
N LYS A 251 17.54 -17.32 -7.10
CA LYS A 251 16.17 -16.90 -7.43
C LYS A 251 15.85 -15.60 -6.70
N GLU A 252 15.46 -14.57 -7.45
CA GLU A 252 15.05 -13.25 -6.93
C GLU A 252 14.08 -13.35 -5.73
N LYS A 253 13.15 -14.30 -5.82
CA LYS A 253 12.17 -14.57 -4.78
C LYS A 253 12.80 -15.01 -3.46
N GLN A 254 13.69 -15.98 -3.48
CA GLN A 254 14.33 -16.51 -2.26
C GLN A 254 15.18 -15.43 -1.59
N GLY A 255 15.79 -14.55 -2.38
CA GLY A 255 16.53 -13.40 -1.87
C GLY A 255 15.62 -12.42 -1.12
N LEU A 256 14.44 -12.12 -1.65
CA LEU A 256 13.46 -11.28 -0.99
C LEU A 256 12.84 -11.95 0.25
N GLU A 257 12.45 -13.22 0.14
CA GLU A 257 11.95 -13.99 1.29
C GLU A 257 12.96 -13.97 2.43
N SER A 258 14.22 -14.22 2.12
CA SER A 258 15.30 -14.17 3.12
C SER A 258 15.43 -12.79 3.78
N LEU A 259 15.29 -11.72 2.99
CA LEU A 259 15.31 -10.35 3.52
C LEU A 259 14.12 -10.05 4.42
N MET A 260 12.92 -10.50 4.03
CA MET A 260 11.70 -10.25 4.80
C MET A 260 11.67 -11.04 6.11
N ILE A 261 12.20 -12.28 6.10
CA ILE A 261 12.22 -13.14 7.29
C ILE A 261 13.39 -12.81 8.21
N HIS A 262 14.57 -12.57 7.64
CA HIS A 262 15.81 -12.39 8.40
C HIS A 262 16.32 -10.95 8.47
N GLY A 263 15.76 -10.04 7.67
CA GLY A 263 16.17 -8.64 7.57
C GLY A 263 15.44 -7.69 8.52
N ASP A 264 14.51 -8.18 9.34
CA ASP A 264 13.66 -7.37 10.25
C ASP A 264 13.04 -6.17 9.53
N MET A 265 12.49 -6.39 8.33
CA MET A 265 11.78 -5.35 7.58
C MET A 265 10.33 -5.27 8.04
N ASP A 266 9.82 -4.04 8.15
CA ASP A 266 8.45 -3.77 8.60
C ASP A 266 7.48 -3.50 7.44
N LEU A 267 8.02 -3.15 6.25
CA LEU A 267 7.25 -2.85 5.04
C LEU A 267 8.02 -3.27 3.80
N LEU A 268 7.37 -3.98 2.89
CA LEU A 268 7.86 -4.22 1.54
C LEU A 268 7.22 -3.21 0.58
N VAL A 269 8.04 -2.56 -0.22
CA VAL A 269 7.62 -1.60 -1.25
C VAL A 269 8.06 -2.07 -2.62
N THR A 270 7.19 -1.93 -3.62
CA THR A 270 7.50 -2.26 -5.01
C THR A 270 6.75 -1.36 -5.98
N VAL A 271 7.18 -1.34 -7.24
CA VAL A 271 6.50 -0.65 -8.33
C VAL A 271 5.81 -1.68 -9.22
N HIS A 272 4.52 -1.46 -9.48
CA HIS A 272 3.79 -2.26 -10.46
C HIS A 272 3.99 -1.67 -11.86
N HIS A 273 4.57 -2.45 -12.74
CA HIS A 273 4.60 -2.23 -14.19
C HIS A 273 4.51 -3.58 -14.92
N PRO A 274 3.93 -3.62 -16.11
CA PRO A 274 3.80 -4.87 -16.87
C PRO A 274 5.14 -5.56 -17.04
N GLN A 275 5.20 -6.87 -16.77
CA GLN A 275 6.41 -7.70 -16.80
C GLN A 275 7.52 -7.30 -15.79
N GLY A 276 7.24 -6.35 -14.89
CA GLY A 276 8.16 -5.94 -13.84
C GLY A 276 8.36 -6.98 -12.75
N PHE A 277 9.18 -6.60 -11.77
CA PHE A 277 9.46 -7.43 -10.60
C PHE A 277 8.18 -7.88 -9.88
N PHE A 278 7.26 -6.95 -9.65
CA PHE A 278 5.98 -7.23 -8.99
C PHE A 278 5.11 -8.21 -9.78
N ASP A 279 5.04 -8.08 -11.10
CA ASP A 279 4.31 -8.99 -11.98
C ASP A 279 4.87 -10.43 -11.91
N ARG A 280 6.21 -10.56 -11.88
CA ARG A 280 6.87 -11.86 -11.68
C ARG A 280 6.61 -12.45 -10.29
N LEU A 281 6.52 -11.57 -9.28
CA LEU A 281 6.18 -11.96 -7.92
C LEU A 281 4.74 -12.49 -7.82
N ILE A 282 3.78 -11.90 -8.55
CA ILE A 282 2.34 -12.20 -8.48
C ILE A 282 1.90 -13.30 -9.45
N LYS A 283 2.45 -13.37 -10.67
CA LYS A 283 1.95 -14.28 -11.72
C LYS A 283 2.41 -15.73 -11.62
N GLY A 284 3.32 -16.08 -10.70
CA GLY A 284 3.79 -17.45 -10.54
C GLY A 284 2.94 -18.30 -9.58
N SER A 285 3.06 -19.63 -9.64
CA SER A 285 2.56 -20.58 -8.62
C SER A 285 3.07 -20.26 -7.20
N LEU A 286 3.95 -19.35 -7.14
CA LEU A 286 4.64 -18.70 -6.05
C LEU A 286 3.75 -17.73 -5.27
N THR A 287 2.75 -17.12 -5.94
CA THR A 287 1.86 -16.09 -5.37
C THR A 287 1.09 -16.61 -4.18
N GLN A 288 0.63 -17.85 -4.30
CA GLN A 288 -0.13 -18.48 -3.25
C GLN A 288 0.71 -18.68 -1.99
N LYS A 289 1.96 -19.09 -2.17
CA LYS A 289 2.88 -19.39 -1.06
C LYS A 289 3.48 -18.14 -0.41
N LEU A 290 3.90 -17.13 -1.20
CA LEU A 290 4.37 -15.85 -0.66
C LEU A 290 3.32 -15.11 0.15
N ALA A 291 2.13 -15.28 -0.21
CA ALA A 291 0.99 -14.64 0.36
C ALA A 291 0.52 -15.24 1.66
N GLU A 292 0.73 -16.52 1.83
CA GLU A 292 0.58 -17.21 3.11
C GLU A 292 1.75 -16.88 4.04
N GLU A 293 2.91 -16.62 3.46
CA GLU A 293 4.17 -16.42 4.18
C GLU A 293 4.55 -14.95 4.41
N LEU A 294 3.95 -13.98 3.69
CA LEU A 294 4.21 -12.56 3.94
C LEU A 294 3.69 -12.14 5.32
N THR A 295 4.63 -11.87 6.20
CA THR A 295 4.39 -11.39 7.57
C THR A 295 4.45 -9.87 7.69
N VAL A 296 4.68 -9.17 6.57
CA VAL A 296 4.79 -7.71 6.49
C VAL A 296 3.82 -7.16 5.45
N PRO A 297 3.35 -5.92 5.61
CA PRO A 297 2.51 -5.26 4.61
C PRO A 297 3.28 -5.02 3.31
N LEU A 298 2.54 -4.92 2.22
CA LEU A 298 3.05 -4.61 0.90
C LEU A 298 2.49 -3.26 0.43
N LEU A 299 3.38 -2.31 0.09
CA LEU A 299 3.02 -1.05 -0.56
C LEU A 299 3.37 -1.13 -2.05
N ILE A 300 2.39 -0.88 -2.90
CA ILE A 300 2.51 -0.93 -4.34
C ILE A 300 2.34 0.46 -4.92
N PHE A 301 3.40 0.99 -5.54
CA PHE A 301 3.31 2.15 -6.41
C PHE A 301 2.92 1.70 -7.81
N LYS A 302 2.06 2.45 -8.47
CA LYS A 302 1.72 2.21 -9.87
C LYS A 302 2.60 3.06 -10.78
N LYS A 303 3.09 2.47 -11.86
CA LYS A 303 3.70 3.22 -12.96
C LYS A 303 2.61 4.07 -13.63
N GLU A 304 2.79 5.37 -13.64
CA GLU A 304 1.97 6.25 -14.47
C GLU A 304 2.20 5.92 -15.96
N PRO A 305 1.17 5.90 -16.80
CA PRO A 305 1.39 5.76 -18.23
C PRO A 305 2.34 6.88 -18.67
N ASP A 306 3.36 6.51 -19.46
CA ASP A 306 4.28 7.49 -20.02
C ASP A 306 3.45 8.53 -20.77
N SER A 307 3.63 9.80 -20.44
CA SER A 307 2.99 10.88 -21.21
C SER A 307 3.38 10.69 -22.67
N PRO A 308 2.43 10.78 -23.61
CA PRO A 308 2.79 10.67 -25.01
C PRO A 308 3.90 11.68 -25.32
N PRO A 309 4.89 11.32 -26.14
CA PRO A 309 5.92 12.27 -26.55
C PRO A 309 5.26 13.49 -27.17
N ILE A 310 5.63 14.66 -26.67
CA ILE A 310 5.20 15.97 -27.17
C ILE A 310 5.77 16.16 -28.58
#